data_07c5c38aacd90dd6a222aada3e81f73b
#
_entry.id   07c5c38aacd90dd6a222aada3e81f73b
#
_cell.length_a   1.000
_cell.length_b   1.000
_cell.length_c   1.000
_cell.angle_alpha   90.00
_cell.angle_beta   90.00
_cell.angle_gamma   90.00
#
_symmetry.space_group_name_H-M   'P 1'
#
loop_
_entity.id
_entity.type
_entity.pdbx_description
1 polymer ?
#
loop_
_entity_poly.entity_id
_entity_poly.type
_entity_poly.pdbx_seq_one_letter_code
_entity_poly.pdbx_strand_id
1 'polypeptide(L)'
;MDIVVGKQDFLYLGAAIIRFMAMNTGFTPQFSLDELYISPFSAERYFDSVTGQALYRPVERNMSPTGIHLMDRFLQIVCLSEHYTVNTLRNKLGVEMREFSVFCLLLTGMEYESLHEAIRLRLADDLLRFTDMEMRDVARRCGYSDYSGLFKLFERKYKRSVGDRQRQLRKRGDVGRWRI
;
A
#
# COMPACT_ATOMS: atom_id res chain seq x y z
N MET A 1 -24.89 30.18 27.67
CA MET A 1 -24.50 28.75 27.77
C MET A 1 -23.69 28.44 26.53
N ASP A 2 -22.38 28.78 26.63
CA ASP A 2 -21.48 28.64 25.47
C ASP A 2 -21.11 27.17 25.32
N ILE A 3 -21.53 26.57 24.22
CA ILE A 3 -21.13 25.22 23.83
C ILE A 3 -19.68 25.33 23.36
N VAL A 4 -18.74 25.01 24.24
CA VAL A 4 -17.33 24.83 23.85
C VAL A 4 -17.23 23.56 23.04
N VAL A 5 -17.36 23.69 21.70
CA VAL A 5 -17.11 22.60 20.78
C VAL A 5 -15.61 22.33 20.79
N GLY A 6 -15.20 21.21 21.33
CA GLY A 6 -13.79 20.81 21.40
C GLY A 6 -13.20 20.61 20.01
N LYS A 7 -11.88 20.82 19.87
CA LYS A 7 -11.14 20.57 18.60
C LYS A 7 -11.37 19.17 18.05
N GLN A 8 -11.68 18.20 18.90
CA GLN A 8 -12.02 16.82 18.55
C GLN A 8 -13.40 16.69 17.87
N ASP A 9 -14.37 17.51 18.28
CA ASP A 9 -15.73 17.44 17.73
C ASP A 9 -15.78 18.01 16.31
N PHE A 10 -14.95 19.00 15.99
CA PHE A 10 -14.80 19.52 14.63
C PHE A 10 -14.24 18.49 13.67
N LEU A 11 -13.29 17.66 14.09
CA LEU A 11 -12.70 16.61 13.25
C LEU A 11 -13.69 15.46 13.02
N TYR A 12 -14.47 15.07 14.03
CA TYR A 12 -15.54 14.08 13.87
C TYR A 12 -16.66 14.57 12.95
N LEU A 13 -17.05 15.82 13.11
CA LEU A 13 -18.05 16.45 12.24
C LEU A 13 -17.54 16.55 10.81
N GLY A 14 -16.28 16.93 10.62
CA GLY A 14 -15.62 16.98 9.33
C GLY A 14 -15.60 15.63 8.61
N ALA A 15 -15.16 14.57 9.29
CA ALA A 15 -15.14 13.22 8.74
C ALA A 15 -16.55 12.67 8.42
N ALA A 16 -17.54 12.96 9.29
CA ALA A 16 -18.92 12.59 9.07
C ALA A 16 -19.54 13.34 7.88
N ILE A 17 -19.27 14.63 7.76
CA ILE A 17 -19.72 15.46 6.63
C ILE A 17 -19.10 14.97 5.32
N ILE A 18 -17.80 14.67 5.32
CA ILE A 18 -17.10 14.16 4.14
C ILE A 18 -17.66 12.80 3.73
N ARG A 19 -17.88 11.88 4.69
CA ARG A 19 -18.54 10.60 4.42
C ARG A 19 -19.94 10.80 3.84
N PHE A 20 -20.73 11.69 4.42
CA PHE A 20 -22.08 11.99 3.94
C PHE A 20 -22.04 12.60 2.52
N MET A 21 -21.11 13.51 2.25
CA MET A 21 -20.91 14.09 0.91
C MET A 21 -20.43 13.01 -0.08
N ALA A 22 -19.47 12.18 0.27
CA ALA A 22 -18.99 11.08 -0.57
C ALA A 22 -20.11 10.07 -0.92
N MET A 23 -21.05 9.81 0.00
CA MET A 23 -22.18 8.90 -0.22
C MET A 23 -23.31 9.52 -1.04
N ASN A 24 -23.51 10.85 -1.01
CA ASN A 24 -24.68 11.49 -1.55
C ASN A 24 -24.44 12.44 -2.74
N THR A 25 -23.19 12.78 -3.07
CA THR A 25 -22.88 13.78 -4.11
C THR A 25 -22.13 13.24 -5.32
N GLY A 26 -22.02 11.92 -5.47
CA GLY A 26 -21.25 11.35 -6.59
C GLY A 26 -19.75 11.68 -6.48
N PHE A 27 -19.21 11.71 -5.27
CA PHE A 27 -17.79 11.96 -5.02
C PHE A 27 -16.93 11.00 -5.88
N THR A 28 -16.08 11.58 -6.71
CA THR A 28 -15.11 10.83 -7.50
C THR A 28 -13.74 10.97 -6.84
N PRO A 29 -13.12 9.86 -6.43
CA PRO A 29 -11.73 9.89 -5.92
C PRO A 29 -10.80 10.55 -6.93
N GLN A 30 -9.88 11.36 -6.43
CA GLN A 30 -8.87 12.01 -7.28
C GLN A 30 -7.82 11.01 -7.78
N PHE A 31 -7.53 10.00 -6.96
CA PHE A 31 -6.54 8.96 -7.26
C PHE A 31 -7.11 7.56 -7.02
N SER A 32 -6.86 6.67 -7.96
CA SER A 32 -7.11 5.23 -7.81
C SER A 32 -5.95 4.53 -7.09
N LEU A 33 -6.18 3.32 -6.59
CA LEU A 33 -5.12 2.52 -5.94
C LEU A 33 -3.96 2.21 -6.90
N ASP A 34 -4.25 1.98 -8.19
CA ASP A 34 -3.22 1.67 -9.18
C ASP A 34 -2.31 2.87 -9.48
N GLU A 35 -2.85 4.10 -9.46
CA GLU A 35 -2.07 5.33 -9.61
C GLU A 35 -1.20 5.62 -8.38
N LEU A 36 -1.67 5.24 -7.19
CA LEU A 36 -0.96 5.47 -5.93
C LEU A 36 0.18 4.49 -5.68
N TYR A 37 0.10 3.30 -6.26
CA TYR A 37 1.03 2.23 -5.92
C TYR A 37 2.41 2.45 -6.54
N ILE A 38 3.44 2.49 -5.68
CA ILE A 38 4.83 2.56 -6.10
C ILE A 38 5.43 1.15 -6.08
N SER A 39 5.82 0.64 -7.24
CA SER A 39 6.45 -0.69 -7.31
C SER A 39 7.72 -0.76 -6.46
N PRO A 40 7.90 -1.83 -5.64
CA PRO A 40 9.12 -2.02 -4.86
C PRO A 40 10.31 -2.43 -5.73
N PHE A 41 10.07 -2.85 -6.97
CA PHE A 41 11.11 -3.40 -7.83
C PHE A 41 11.93 -2.31 -8.49
N SER A 42 13.25 -2.44 -8.39
CA SER A 42 14.23 -1.55 -9.01
C SER A 42 14.68 -2.04 -10.39
N ALA A 43 14.59 -3.34 -10.64
CA ALA A 43 14.98 -3.96 -11.89
C ALA A 43 14.18 -5.24 -12.15
N GLU A 44 13.95 -5.55 -13.41
CA GLU A 44 13.38 -6.82 -13.86
C GLU A 44 14.46 -7.71 -14.50
N ARG A 45 14.32 -9.03 -14.33
CA ARG A 45 15.18 -10.02 -14.96
C ARG A 45 14.68 -10.36 -16.37
N TYR A 46 15.57 -10.37 -17.32
CA TYR A 46 15.32 -10.89 -18.66
C TYR A 46 16.44 -11.85 -19.08
N PHE A 47 16.21 -12.66 -20.09
CA PHE A 47 17.23 -13.50 -20.69
C PHE A 47 17.70 -12.87 -21.99
N ASP A 48 19.01 -12.69 -22.10
CA ASP A 48 19.62 -12.28 -23.35
C ASP A 48 19.43 -13.39 -24.39
N SER A 49 18.87 -13.04 -25.54
CA SER A 49 18.52 -14.02 -26.59
C SER A 49 19.72 -14.64 -27.30
N VAL A 50 20.89 -14.00 -27.19
CA VAL A 50 22.14 -14.47 -27.86
C VAL A 50 22.95 -15.33 -26.91
N THR A 51 23.14 -14.88 -25.66
CA THR A 51 23.99 -15.56 -24.69
C THR A 51 23.24 -16.52 -23.77
N GLY A 52 21.90 -16.41 -23.69
CA GLY A 52 21.07 -17.16 -22.75
C GLY A 52 21.27 -16.77 -21.29
N GLN A 53 22.07 -15.71 -21.02
CA GLN A 53 22.34 -15.27 -19.66
C GLN A 53 21.19 -14.46 -19.10
N ALA A 54 20.94 -14.60 -17.79
CA ALA A 54 20.01 -13.77 -17.07
C ALA A 54 20.64 -12.42 -16.74
N LEU A 55 20.05 -11.36 -17.26
CA LEU A 55 20.45 -9.97 -17.07
C LEU A 55 19.33 -9.21 -16.33
N TYR A 56 19.63 -8.01 -15.84
CA TYR A 56 18.67 -7.12 -15.19
C TYR A 56 18.65 -5.77 -15.90
N ARG A 57 17.43 -5.27 -16.16
CA ARG A 57 17.23 -3.91 -16.65
C ARG A 57 16.48 -3.08 -15.63
N PRO A 58 16.79 -1.79 -15.48
CA PRO A 58 16.09 -0.90 -14.55
C PRO A 58 14.59 -0.83 -14.87
N VAL A 59 13.78 -0.70 -13.80
CA VAL A 59 12.34 -0.43 -13.90
C VAL A 59 12.11 1.03 -13.57
N GLU A 60 11.44 1.75 -14.47
CA GLU A 60 11.03 3.13 -14.21
C GLU A 60 9.89 3.15 -13.18
N ARG A 61 10.05 4.01 -12.15
CA ARG A 61 9.08 4.14 -11.05
C ARG A 61 8.71 5.61 -10.86
N ASN A 62 7.41 5.87 -10.79
CA ASN A 62 6.94 7.19 -10.36
C ASN A 62 7.04 7.30 -8.82
N MET A 63 8.01 8.07 -8.33
CA MET A 63 8.26 8.25 -6.90
C MET A 63 7.33 9.27 -6.24
N SER A 64 6.61 10.07 -7.02
CA SER A 64 5.69 11.11 -6.55
C SER A 64 4.38 11.05 -7.33
N PRO A 65 3.60 9.95 -7.16
CA PRO A 65 2.45 9.69 -8.01
C PRO A 65 1.33 10.72 -7.85
N THR A 66 1.24 11.38 -6.70
CA THR A 66 0.19 12.37 -6.43
C THR A 66 0.66 13.81 -6.59
N GLY A 67 1.97 14.07 -6.54
CA GLY A 67 2.54 15.42 -6.41
C GLY A 67 2.26 16.09 -5.06
N ILE A 68 1.61 15.40 -4.13
CA ILE A 68 1.29 15.89 -2.79
C ILE A 68 2.27 15.27 -1.79
N HIS A 69 3.20 16.08 -1.29
CA HIS A 69 4.34 15.63 -0.47
C HIS A 69 3.96 14.65 0.65
N LEU A 70 2.88 14.92 1.39
CA LEU A 70 2.46 14.08 2.52
C LEU A 70 2.02 12.68 2.04
N MET A 71 1.21 12.62 0.96
CA MET A 71 0.75 11.36 0.40
C MET A 71 1.91 10.60 -0.25
N ASP A 72 2.73 11.26 -1.05
CA ASP A 72 3.88 10.63 -1.71
C ASP A 72 4.87 10.06 -0.70
N ARG A 73 5.12 10.79 0.41
CA ARG A 73 5.96 10.30 1.51
C ARG A 73 5.36 9.06 2.21
N PHE A 74 4.05 9.06 2.44
CA PHE A 74 3.35 7.87 2.95
C PHE A 74 3.53 6.67 2.01
N LEU A 75 3.28 6.85 0.72
CA LEU A 75 3.40 5.80 -0.29
C LEU A 75 4.83 5.26 -0.40
N GLN A 76 5.84 6.15 -0.42
CA GLN A 76 7.25 5.77 -0.42
C GLN A 76 7.61 4.92 0.80
N ILE A 77 7.16 5.31 2.01
CA ILE A 77 7.44 4.53 3.22
C ILE A 77 6.78 3.15 3.13
N VAL A 78 5.51 3.08 2.76
CA VAL A 78 4.76 1.81 2.74
C VAL A 78 5.24 0.88 1.63
N CYS A 79 5.52 1.42 0.45
CA CYS A 79 5.89 0.62 -0.71
C CYS A 79 7.39 0.27 -0.78
N LEU A 80 8.26 1.18 -0.33
CA LEU A 80 9.70 1.08 -0.60
C LEU A 80 10.58 0.79 0.62
N SER A 81 10.12 1.08 1.86
CA SER A 81 10.93 0.78 3.04
C SER A 81 11.10 -0.72 3.22
N GLU A 82 12.29 -1.18 3.48
CA GLU A 82 12.57 -2.59 3.81
C GLU A 82 11.82 -3.04 5.06
N HIS A 83 11.68 -2.12 6.01
CA HIS A 83 10.98 -2.35 7.26
C HIS A 83 10.38 -1.07 7.81
N TYR A 84 9.13 -1.12 8.24
CA TYR A 84 8.48 -0.03 8.97
C TYR A 84 7.45 -0.60 9.96
N THR A 85 7.11 0.20 10.95
CA THR A 85 6.00 -0.05 11.88
C THR A 85 5.00 1.10 11.80
N VAL A 86 3.79 0.91 12.31
CA VAL A 86 2.79 1.99 12.38
C VAL A 86 3.32 3.19 13.16
N ASN A 87 4.09 2.95 14.24
CA ASN A 87 4.70 4.03 15.02
C ASN A 87 5.78 4.78 14.24
N THR A 88 6.65 4.07 13.52
CA THR A 88 7.66 4.74 12.68
C THR A 88 7.03 5.48 11.52
N LEU A 89 5.95 4.96 10.94
CA LEU A 89 5.18 5.64 9.91
C LEU A 89 4.59 6.96 10.44
N ARG A 90 3.88 6.91 11.57
CA ARG A 90 3.31 8.09 12.24
C ARG A 90 4.38 9.16 12.50
N ASN A 91 5.50 8.77 13.10
CA ASN A 91 6.58 9.70 13.41
C ASN A 91 7.19 10.33 12.15
N LYS A 92 7.36 9.55 11.08
CA LYS A 92 7.91 10.03 9.82
C LYS A 92 6.96 10.97 9.07
N LEU A 93 5.64 10.77 9.20
CA LEU A 93 4.64 11.66 8.58
C LEU A 93 4.47 12.96 9.36
N GLY A 94 4.68 12.95 10.68
CA GLY A 94 4.59 14.14 11.51
C GLY A 94 3.17 14.71 11.63
N VAL A 95 2.13 13.89 11.40
CA VAL A 95 0.73 14.29 11.46
C VAL A 95 -0.07 13.34 12.35
N GLU A 96 -1.16 13.83 12.91
CA GLU A 96 -2.09 12.97 13.63
C GLU A 96 -2.80 12.02 12.65
N MET A 97 -2.87 10.73 13.02
CA MET A 97 -3.44 9.71 12.13
C MET A 97 -4.91 9.93 11.79
N ARG A 98 -5.66 10.62 12.64
CA ARG A 98 -7.04 11.04 12.35
C ARG A 98 -7.09 12.04 11.20
N GLU A 99 -6.26 13.08 11.26
CA GLU A 99 -6.18 14.09 10.21
C GLU A 99 -5.72 13.47 8.90
N PHE A 100 -4.74 12.57 8.99
CA PHE A 100 -4.26 11.83 7.84
C PHE A 100 -5.35 10.91 7.24
N SER A 101 -6.20 10.29 8.07
CA SER A 101 -7.32 9.47 7.58
C SER A 101 -8.35 10.27 6.80
N VAL A 102 -8.68 11.48 7.27
CA VAL A 102 -9.56 12.41 6.54
C VAL A 102 -8.93 12.83 5.21
N PHE A 103 -7.63 13.11 5.22
CA PHE A 103 -6.87 13.46 4.02
C PHE A 103 -6.87 12.31 2.99
N CYS A 104 -6.63 11.07 3.42
CA CYS A 104 -6.74 9.89 2.57
C CYS A 104 -8.13 9.75 1.97
N LEU A 105 -9.18 9.90 2.80
CA LEU A 105 -10.57 9.79 2.35
C LEU A 105 -10.90 10.83 1.26
N LEU A 106 -10.45 12.07 1.41
CA LEU A 106 -10.66 13.14 0.42
C LEU A 106 -9.98 12.85 -0.93
N LEU A 107 -8.79 12.26 -0.91
CA LEU A 107 -8.04 12.02 -2.14
C LEU A 107 -8.41 10.70 -2.82
N THR A 108 -8.75 9.68 -2.06
CA THR A 108 -8.84 8.31 -2.55
C THR A 108 -10.21 7.64 -2.34
N GLY A 109 -11.10 8.28 -1.59
CA GLY A 109 -12.36 7.65 -1.16
C GLY A 109 -12.17 6.57 -0.08
N MET A 110 -10.95 6.36 0.41
CA MET A 110 -10.62 5.36 1.43
C MET A 110 -10.01 6.01 2.66
N GLU A 111 -10.45 5.58 3.85
CA GLU A 111 -9.77 5.93 5.09
C GLU A 111 -8.37 5.33 5.14
N TYR A 112 -7.49 5.90 5.96
CA TYR A 112 -6.09 5.48 6.09
C TYR A 112 -5.93 3.98 6.25
N GLU A 113 -6.67 3.34 7.17
CA GLU A 113 -6.56 1.91 7.44
C GLU A 113 -6.88 1.07 6.20
N SER A 114 -7.94 1.45 5.48
CA SER A 114 -8.37 0.76 4.26
C SER A 114 -7.38 0.96 3.12
N LEU A 115 -6.88 2.17 2.93
CA LEU A 115 -5.86 2.49 1.92
C LEU A 115 -4.56 1.76 2.22
N HIS A 116 -4.08 1.84 3.47
CA HIS A 116 -2.86 1.18 3.91
C HIS A 116 -2.94 -0.34 3.72
N GLU A 117 -4.07 -0.95 4.09
CA GLU A 117 -4.32 -2.37 3.89
C GLU A 117 -4.33 -2.75 2.40
N ALA A 118 -4.97 -1.95 1.55
CA ALA A 118 -5.03 -2.20 0.11
C ALA A 118 -3.64 -2.14 -0.54
N ILE A 119 -2.81 -1.15 -0.17
CA ILE A 119 -1.42 -1.03 -0.65
C ILE A 119 -0.59 -2.23 -0.19
N ARG A 120 -0.70 -2.63 1.08
CA ARG A 120 0.03 -3.79 1.63
C ARG A 120 -0.35 -5.10 0.94
N LEU A 121 -1.62 -5.28 0.60
CA LEU A 121 -2.08 -6.44 -0.17
C LEU A 121 -1.47 -6.46 -1.57
N ARG A 122 -1.46 -5.32 -2.25
CA ARG A 122 -0.84 -5.19 -3.57
C ARG A 122 0.65 -5.50 -3.51
N LEU A 123 1.34 -4.92 -2.54
CA LEU A 123 2.76 -5.17 -2.30
C LEU A 123 3.04 -6.65 -2.03
N ALA A 124 2.24 -7.28 -1.16
CA ALA A 124 2.39 -8.70 -0.87
C ALA A 124 2.16 -9.59 -2.11
N ASP A 125 1.12 -9.31 -2.90
CA ASP A 125 0.84 -10.03 -4.14
C ASP A 125 2.03 -9.94 -5.12
N ASP A 126 2.62 -8.75 -5.28
CA ASP A 126 3.76 -8.54 -6.16
C ASP A 126 5.02 -9.26 -5.65
N LEU A 127 5.32 -9.17 -4.36
CA LEU A 127 6.45 -9.88 -3.75
C LEU A 127 6.30 -11.41 -3.87
N LEU A 128 5.10 -11.94 -3.59
CA LEU A 128 4.81 -13.37 -3.71
C LEU A 128 4.90 -13.87 -5.16
N ARG A 129 4.56 -13.02 -6.11
CA ARG A 129 4.55 -13.36 -7.53
C ARG A 129 5.94 -13.33 -8.14
N PHE A 130 6.67 -12.25 -7.92
CA PHE A 130 7.87 -11.92 -8.66
C PHE A 130 9.18 -12.21 -7.95
N THR A 131 9.15 -12.57 -6.65
CA THR A 131 10.36 -12.84 -5.87
C THR A 131 10.36 -14.25 -5.28
N ASP A 132 11.53 -14.70 -4.85
CA ASP A 132 11.71 -15.93 -4.06
C ASP A 132 11.81 -15.65 -2.55
N MET A 133 11.33 -14.48 -2.10
CA MET A 133 11.32 -14.13 -0.68
C MET A 133 10.54 -15.15 0.15
N GLU A 134 11.05 -15.46 1.32
CA GLU A 134 10.32 -16.25 2.30
C GLU A 134 9.07 -15.48 2.79
N MET A 135 8.01 -16.21 3.14
CA MET A 135 6.75 -15.64 3.60
C MET A 135 6.91 -14.70 4.80
N ARG A 136 7.90 -14.98 5.66
CA ARG A 136 8.24 -14.13 6.81
C ARG A 136 8.79 -12.78 6.36
N ASP A 137 9.64 -12.78 5.35
CA ASP A 137 10.25 -11.56 4.81
C ASP A 137 9.23 -10.75 4.01
N VAL A 138 8.35 -11.42 3.27
CA VAL A 138 7.18 -10.75 2.66
C VAL A 138 6.32 -10.06 3.72
N ALA A 139 6.03 -10.73 4.84
CA ALA A 139 5.27 -10.12 5.93
C ALA A 139 5.96 -8.88 6.50
N ARG A 140 7.27 -8.96 6.79
CA ARG A 140 8.07 -7.83 7.29
C ARG A 140 8.09 -6.67 6.29
N ARG A 141 8.28 -6.97 5.02
CA ARG A 141 8.29 -6.00 3.94
C ARG A 141 6.96 -5.26 3.82
N CYS A 142 5.86 -5.95 4.12
CA CYS A 142 4.51 -5.37 4.19
C CYS A 142 4.19 -4.69 5.54
N GLY A 143 5.18 -4.48 6.42
CA GLY A 143 5.00 -3.79 7.70
C GLY A 143 4.30 -4.61 8.78
N TYR A 144 4.37 -5.95 8.71
CA TYR A 144 3.95 -6.85 9.79
C TYR A 144 5.15 -7.28 10.63
N SER A 145 4.96 -7.39 11.94
CA SER A 145 6.00 -7.91 12.85
C SER A 145 6.29 -9.38 12.59
N ASP A 146 5.28 -10.13 12.18
CA ASP A 146 5.33 -11.56 11.94
C ASP A 146 4.40 -12.01 10.80
N TYR A 147 4.53 -13.28 10.42
CA TYR A 147 3.74 -13.90 9.37
C TYR A 147 2.24 -13.98 9.69
N SER A 148 1.86 -14.07 10.97
CA SER A 148 0.47 -14.26 11.36
C SER A 148 -0.42 -13.08 11.00
N GLY A 149 0.14 -11.86 11.05
CA GLY A 149 -0.55 -10.65 10.62
C GLY A 149 -0.89 -10.68 9.13
N LEU A 150 0.07 -11.06 8.28
CA LEU A 150 -0.14 -11.21 6.85
C LEU A 150 -1.13 -12.34 6.55
N PHE A 151 -1.01 -13.47 7.23
CA PHE A 151 -1.91 -14.62 7.07
C PHE A 151 -3.38 -14.22 7.34
N LYS A 152 -3.66 -13.57 8.47
CA LYS A 152 -5.00 -13.09 8.83
C LYS A 152 -5.56 -12.11 7.78
N LEU A 153 -4.71 -11.26 7.23
CA LEU A 153 -5.13 -10.35 6.16
C LEU A 153 -5.57 -11.11 4.91
N PHE A 154 -4.79 -12.09 4.47
CA PHE A 154 -5.11 -12.90 3.29
C PHE A 154 -6.37 -13.74 3.49
N GLU A 155 -6.53 -14.39 4.65
CA GLU A 155 -7.76 -15.12 4.97
C GLU A 155 -8.99 -14.21 4.92
N ARG A 156 -8.89 -13.00 5.50
CA ARG A 156 -10.00 -12.05 5.51
C ARG A 156 -10.37 -11.58 4.11
N LYS A 157 -9.40 -11.26 3.26
CA LYS A 157 -9.61 -10.65 1.95
C LYS A 157 -9.83 -11.66 0.82
N TYR A 158 -9.04 -12.71 0.78
CA TYR A 158 -9.07 -13.68 -0.32
C TYR A 158 -9.74 -15.00 0.04
N LYS A 159 -10.09 -15.22 1.32
CA LYS A 159 -10.60 -16.50 1.84
C LYS A 159 -9.68 -17.69 1.49
N ARG A 160 -8.37 -17.44 1.49
CA ARG A 160 -7.30 -18.37 1.09
C ARG A 160 -6.05 -18.16 1.88
N SER A 161 -5.21 -19.18 1.99
CA SER A 161 -3.90 -19.06 2.58
C SER A 161 -2.95 -18.25 1.69
N VAL A 162 -1.90 -17.68 2.28
CA VAL A 162 -0.83 -16.96 1.54
C VAL A 162 -0.18 -17.87 0.51
N GLY A 163 0.07 -19.16 0.87
CA GLY A 163 0.66 -20.15 -0.04
C GLY A 163 -0.25 -20.48 -1.24
N ASP A 164 -1.57 -20.58 -1.02
CA ASP A 164 -2.52 -20.78 -2.12
C ASP A 164 -2.53 -19.58 -3.05
N ARG A 165 -2.49 -18.38 -2.48
CA ARG A 165 -2.43 -17.14 -3.26
C ARG A 165 -1.16 -17.08 -4.09
N GLN A 166 0.00 -17.40 -3.52
CA GLN A 166 1.26 -17.47 -4.24
C GLN A 166 1.19 -18.44 -5.43
N ARG A 167 0.67 -19.67 -5.21
CA ARG A 167 0.50 -20.64 -6.29
C ARG A 167 -0.41 -20.12 -7.40
N GLN A 168 -1.50 -19.44 -7.04
CA GLN A 168 -2.41 -18.83 -8.01
C GLN A 168 -1.74 -17.74 -8.85
N LEU A 169 -0.99 -16.84 -8.19
CA LEU A 169 -0.29 -15.74 -8.86
C LEU A 169 0.77 -16.25 -9.83
N ARG A 170 1.54 -17.26 -9.43
CA ARG A 170 2.61 -17.85 -10.26
C ARG A 170 2.11 -18.68 -11.46
N LYS A 171 0.87 -19.17 -11.42
CA LYS A 171 0.26 -19.89 -12.56
C LYS A 171 0.00 -19.01 -13.78
N ARG A 172 0.03 -17.70 -13.64
CA ARG A 172 -0.24 -16.76 -14.75
C ARG A 172 0.92 -16.57 -15.73
N GLY A 173 2.01 -17.31 -15.58
CA GLY A 173 3.10 -17.34 -16.58
C GLY A 173 4.05 -16.13 -16.55
N ASP A 174 3.84 -15.15 -15.70
CA ASP A 174 4.74 -14.01 -15.52
C ASP A 174 5.95 -14.44 -14.70
N VAL A 175 6.86 -15.10 -15.34
CA VAL A 175 8.03 -15.71 -14.67
C VAL A 175 9.22 -14.73 -14.62
N GLY A 176 8.96 -13.45 -14.76
CA GLY A 176 9.97 -12.43 -14.51
C GLY A 176 10.40 -12.48 -13.04
N ARG A 177 11.70 -12.69 -12.79
CA ARG A 177 12.28 -12.48 -11.47
C ARG A 177 12.70 -11.04 -11.37
N TRP A 178 12.28 -10.37 -10.31
CA TRP A 178 12.51 -8.95 -10.13
C TRP A 178 13.58 -8.72 -9.06
N ARG A 179 14.28 -7.60 -9.17
CA ARG A 179 15.24 -7.14 -8.17
C ARG A 179 14.62 -6.03 -7.34
N ILE A 180 14.64 -6.21 -6.03
CA ILE A 180 14.14 -5.22 -5.06
C ILE A 180 15.21 -4.15 -4.82
#